data_229083bf45ff0107babc86602aaf7e2b
#
_entry.id   229083bf45ff0107babc86602aaf7e2b
#
_cell.length_a   1.000
_cell.length_b   1.000
_cell.length_c   1.000
_cell.angle_alpha   90.00
_cell.angle_beta   90.00
_cell.angle_gamma   90.00
#
_symmetry.space_group_name_H-M   'P 1'
#
loop_
_entity.id
_entity.type
_entity.pdbx_description
1 polymer ?
#
loop_
_entity_poly.entity_id
_entity_poly.type
_entity_poly.pdbx_seq_one_letter_code
_entity_poly.pdbx_strand_id
1 'polypeptide(L)'
;MGCFTILLVEDDFDVREALAEALRDEGYTVECAVDGEQALEYLRTGQRPGLILLDLMMPRMTGSELRMVQKVDPQLCGVPVVLLSADARMEEKARALETDGAIKKPIDLNELLACIQRFEVSTSPS
;
A
#
# COMPACT_ATOMS: atom_id res chain seq x y z
N MET A 1 16.00 6.11 15.08
CA MET A 1 15.58 5.05 14.20
C MET A 1 14.10 5.02 14.05
N GLY A 2 13.61 5.26 12.87
CA GLY A 2 12.21 5.18 12.61
C GLY A 2 11.77 3.76 12.34
N CYS A 3 10.55 3.44 12.72
CA CYS A 3 9.93 2.21 12.28
C CYS A 3 9.55 2.36 10.81
N PHE A 4 9.60 1.25 10.08
CA PHE A 4 9.11 1.25 8.71
C PHE A 4 7.58 1.42 8.74
N THR A 5 7.08 2.44 8.10
CA THR A 5 5.66 2.77 8.11
C THR A 5 4.99 2.29 6.84
N ILE A 6 3.84 1.63 7.01
CA ILE A 6 3.05 1.12 5.90
C ILE A 6 1.71 1.85 5.90
N LEU A 7 1.34 2.42 4.76
CA LEU A 7 0.01 2.99 4.57
C LEU A 7 -0.86 1.90 3.93
N LEU A 8 -1.85 1.42 4.66
CA LEU A 8 -2.76 0.38 4.19
C LEU A 8 -4.07 1.01 3.75
N VAL A 9 -4.35 0.93 2.45
CA VAL A 9 -5.55 1.51 1.86
C VAL A 9 -6.49 0.38 1.48
N GLU A 10 -7.52 0.17 2.28
CA GLU A 10 -8.45 -0.94 2.14
C GLU A 10 -9.82 -0.56 2.70
N ASP A 11 -10.87 -0.69 1.91
CA ASP A 11 -12.21 -0.29 2.33
C ASP A 11 -12.91 -1.34 3.21
N ASP A 12 -12.57 -2.62 3.07
CA ASP A 12 -13.17 -3.68 3.86
C ASP A 12 -12.63 -3.61 5.29
N PHE A 13 -13.52 -3.37 6.25
CA PHE A 13 -13.14 -3.21 7.65
C PHE A 13 -12.42 -4.45 8.19
N ASP A 14 -12.99 -5.63 7.94
CA ASP A 14 -12.42 -6.86 8.51
C ASP A 14 -11.05 -7.17 7.93
N VAL A 15 -10.89 -7.00 6.63
CA VAL A 15 -9.61 -7.23 5.96
C VAL A 15 -8.58 -6.22 6.44
N ARG A 16 -8.97 -4.95 6.50
CA ARG A 16 -8.07 -3.88 6.93
C ARG A 16 -7.58 -4.09 8.36
N GLU A 17 -8.51 -4.40 9.28
CA GLU A 17 -8.15 -4.58 10.69
C GLU A 17 -7.29 -5.82 10.88
N ALA A 18 -7.60 -6.91 10.20
CA ALA A 18 -6.81 -8.13 10.31
C ALA A 18 -5.38 -7.93 9.78
N LEU A 19 -5.24 -7.27 8.64
CA LEU A 19 -3.92 -6.99 8.09
C LEU A 19 -3.13 -6.02 8.96
N ALA A 20 -3.78 -4.96 9.44
CA ALA A 20 -3.10 -3.97 10.28
C ALA A 20 -2.60 -4.61 11.57
N GLU A 21 -3.42 -5.43 12.21
CA GLU A 21 -3.02 -6.11 13.43
C GLU A 21 -1.85 -7.06 13.19
N ALA A 22 -1.93 -7.86 12.13
CA ALA A 22 -0.86 -8.79 11.81
C ALA A 22 0.46 -8.08 11.53
N LEU A 23 0.42 -6.97 10.82
CA LEU A 23 1.62 -6.23 10.50
C LEU A 23 2.19 -5.51 11.71
N ARG A 24 1.33 -4.98 12.58
CA ARG A 24 1.78 -4.35 13.82
C ARG A 24 2.44 -5.38 14.75
N ASP A 25 1.91 -6.59 14.77
CA ASP A 25 2.51 -7.68 15.56
C ASP A 25 3.90 -8.02 15.07
N GLU A 26 4.18 -7.76 13.79
CA GLU A 26 5.50 -8.00 13.23
C GLU A 26 6.45 -6.81 13.40
N GLY A 27 6.00 -5.78 14.08
CA GLY A 27 6.85 -4.63 14.42
C GLY A 27 6.73 -3.44 13.48
N TYR A 28 5.79 -3.48 12.52
CA TYR A 28 5.61 -2.36 11.61
C TYR A 28 4.65 -1.33 12.17
N THR A 29 4.86 -0.07 11.80
CA THR A 29 3.88 0.98 12.05
C THR A 29 2.92 0.99 10.87
N VAL A 30 1.61 0.89 11.15
CA VAL A 30 0.60 0.82 10.11
C VAL A 30 -0.40 1.96 10.28
N GLU A 31 -0.54 2.76 9.24
CA GLU A 31 -1.59 3.78 9.15
C GLU A 31 -2.62 3.28 8.16
N CYS A 32 -3.89 3.44 8.48
CA CYS A 32 -4.98 2.91 7.66
C CYS A 32 -5.76 4.02 6.99
N ALA A 33 -6.17 3.78 5.76
CA ALA A 33 -7.10 4.64 5.03
C ALA A 33 -8.21 3.77 4.46
N VAL A 34 -9.44 4.26 4.49
CA VAL A 34 -10.58 3.48 4.03
C VAL A 34 -10.81 3.66 2.52
N ASP A 35 -10.24 4.68 1.93
CA ASP A 35 -10.36 4.93 0.49
C ASP A 35 -9.18 5.80 0.01
N GLY A 36 -9.19 6.09 -1.28
CA GLY A 36 -8.13 6.88 -1.88
C GLY A 36 -8.11 8.32 -1.40
N GLU A 37 -9.26 8.89 -1.05
CA GLU A 37 -9.30 10.25 -0.53
C GLU A 37 -8.59 10.35 0.80
N GLN A 38 -8.84 9.42 1.71
CA GLN A 38 -8.15 9.41 2.99
C GLN A 38 -6.65 9.17 2.82
N ALA A 39 -6.28 8.31 1.87
CA ALA A 39 -4.88 8.06 1.60
C ALA A 39 -4.19 9.33 1.12
N LEU A 40 -4.82 10.09 0.22
CA LEU A 40 -4.24 11.34 -0.25
C LEU A 40 -4.14 12.38 0.86
N GLU A 41 -5.15 12.47 1.73
CA GLU A 41 -5.08 13.38 2.87
C GLU A 41 -3.89 13.06 3.74
N TYR A 42 -3.69 11.78 4.04
CA TYR A 42 -2.54 11.34 4.84
C TYR A 42 -1.23 11.75 4.19
N LEU A 43 -1.10 11.50 2.89
CA LEU A 43 0.14 11.81 2.17
C LEU A 43 0.38 13.32 2.08
N ARG A 44 -0.69 14.10 1.97
CA ARG A 44 -0.58 15.56 1.90
C ARG A 44 -0.18 16.22 3.21
N THR A 45 -0.30 15.52 4.33
CA THR A 45 0.17 16.06 5.62
C THR A 45 1.68 16.08 5.73
N GLY A 46 2.39 15.59 4.72
CA GLY A 46 3.83 15.48 4.76
C GLY A 46 4.36 14.16 5.26
N GLN A 47 3.47 13.28 5.68
CA GLN A 47 3.86 11.93 6.10
C GLN A 47 4.27 11.13 4.87
N ARG A 48 5.38 10.44 4.99
CA ARG A 48 5.89 9.65 3.88
C ARG A 48 6.10 8.20 4.31
N PRO A 49 5.17 7.32 3.98
CA PRO A 49 5.32 5.91 4.36
C PRO A 49 6.43 5.26 3.54
N GLY A 50 6.97 4.17 4.04
CA GLY A 50 7.94 3.39 3.30
C GLY A 50 7.31 2.53 2.23
N LEU A 51 6.00 2.27 2.33
CA LEU A 51 5.28 1.42 1.40
C LEU A 51 3.79 1.71 1.49
N ILE A 52 3.11 1.70 0.34
CA ILE A 52 1.65 1.77 0.27
C ILE A 52 1.13 0.40 -0.16
N LEU A 53 0.26 -0.20 0.65
CA LEU A 53 -0.50 -1.39 0.25
C LEU A 53 -1.87 -0.89 -0.19
N LEU A 54 -2.20 -1.09 -1.44
CA LEU A 54 -3.32 -0.41 -2.07
C LEU A 54 -4.33 -1.41 -2.64
N ASP A 55 -5.55 -1.41 -2.09
CA ASP A 55 -6.63 -2.16 -2.69
C ASP A 55 -7.02 -1.48 -4.00
N LEU A 56 -7.14 -2.27 -5.05
CA LEU A 56 -7.40 -1.74 -6.39
C LEU A 56 -8.79 -1.15 -6.53
N MET A 57 -9.78 -1.72 -5.85
CA MET A 57 -11.17 -1.28 -5.96
C MET A 57 -11.67 -0.70 -4.65
N MET A 58 -11.98 0.57 -4.65
CA MET A 58 -12.47 1.29 -3.47
C MET A 58 -13.60 2.24 -3.88
N PRO A 59 -14.51 2.57 -2.93
CA PRO A 59 -15.75 3.26 -3.29
C PRO A 59 -15.59 4.69 -3.83
N ARG A 60 -14.79 5.51 -3.25
CA ARG A 60 -14.74 6.93 -3.65
C ARG A 60 -13.70 7.21 -4.72
N MET A 61 -12.48 6.88 -4.41
CA MET A 61 -11.37 7.02 -5.35
C MET A 61 -10.77 5.64 -5.51
N THR A 62 -10.74 5.13 -6.73
CA THR A 62 -10.19 3.81 -6.99
C THR A 62 -8.69 3.79 -6.77
N GLY A 63 -8.13 2.61 -6.58
CA GLY A 63 -6.69 2.46 -6.48
C GLY A 63 -5.97 2.99 -7.71
N SER A 64 -6.59 2.80 -8.88
CA SER A 64 -6.02 3.32 -10.14
C SER A 64 -5.93 4.84 -10.14
N GLU A 65 -6.98 5.51 -9.68
CA GLU A 65 -6.99 6.96 -9.60
C GLU A 65 -5.95 7.48 -8.62
N LEU A 66 -5.84 6.85 -7.46
CA LEU A 66 -4.83 7.22 -6.47
C LEU A 66 -3.42 7.08 -7.04
N ARG A 67 -3.16 5.97 -7.73
CA ARG A 67 -1.84 5.73 -8.32
C ARG A 67 -1.50 6.81 -9.36
N MET A 68 -2.48 7.21 -10.16
CA MET A 68 -2.25 8.25 -11.16
C MET A 68 -1.92 9.59 -10.51
N VAL A 69 -2.63 9.96 -9.45
CA VAL A 69 -2.33 11.18 -8.71
C VAL A 69 -0.93 11.12 -8.10
N GLN A 70 -0.59 9.99 -7.52
CA GLN A 70 0.74 9.80 -6.93
C GLN A 70 1.85 9.98 -7.97
N LYS A 71 1.66 9.45 -9.17
CA LYS A 71 2.69 9.51 -10.20
C LYS A 71 2.96 10.93 -10.68
N VAL A 72 1.95 11.79 -10.69
CA VAL A 72 2.13 13.17 -11.17
C VAL A 72 2.56 14.14 -10.07
N ASP A 73 2.45 13.75 -8.82
CA ASP A 73 2.87 14.60 -7.70
C ASP A 73 4.31 14.24 -7.30
N PRO A 74 5.27 15.17 -7.50
CA PRO A 74 6.67 14.86 -7.21
C PRO A 74 6.94 14.47 -5.76
N GLN A 75 6.10 14.92 -4.83
CA GLN A 75 6.28 14.59 -3.42
C GLN A 75 5.86 13.17 -3.10
N LEU A 76 5.00 12.58 -3.92
CA LEU A 76 4.41 11.28 -3.66
C LEU A 76 4.97 10.17 -4.55
N CYS A 77 5.55 10.51 -5.69
CA CYS A 77 5.90 9.51 -6.70
C CYS A 77 7.03 8.57 -6.29
N GLY A 78 7.80 8.92 -5.26
CA GLY A 78 8.90 8.07 -4.80
C GLY A 78 8.51 6.98 -3.82
N VAL A 79 7.24 6.94 -3.40
CA VAL A 79 6.79 5.93 -2.43
C VAL A 79 6.38 4.66 -3.19
N PRO A 80 6.97 3.49 -2.86
CA PRO A 80 6.59 2.25 -3.55
C PRO A 80 5.15 1.84 -3.24
N VAL A 81 4.50 1.23 -4.22
CA VAL A 81 3.10 0.79 -4.12
C VAL A 81 2.99 -0.68 -4.49
N VAL A 82 2.33 -1.44 -3.65
CA VAL A 82 2.00 -2.85 -3.92
C VAL A 82 0.48 -2.98 -3.96
N LEU A 83 -0.05 -3.52 -5.04
CA LEU A 83 -1.48 -3.72 -5.19
C LEU A 83 -1.96 -4.95 -4.44
N LEU A 84 -3.16 -4.85 -3.88
CA LEU A 84 -3.88 -5.98 -3.29
C LEU A 84 -5.16 -6.15 -4.09
N SER A 85 -5.41 -7.34 -4.65
CA SER A 85 -6.59 -7.52 -5.49
C SER A 85 -6.99 -8.98 -5.65
N ALA A 86 -8.29 -9.21 -5.76
CA ALA A 86 -8.82 -10.53 -6.13
C ALA A 86 -9.08 -10.63 -7.63
N ASP A 87 -8.83 -9.56 -8.38
CA ASP A 87 -9.09 -9.51 -9.82
C ASP A 87 -8.14 -10.45 -10.57
N ALA A 88 -8.70 -11.25 -11.47
CA ALA A 88 -7.90 -12.19 -12.27
C ALA A 88 -6.90 -11.47 -13.19
N ARG A 89 -7.15 -10.20 -13.50
CA ARG A 89 -6.27 -9.40 -14.35
C ARG A 89 -5.37 -8.47 -13.56
N MET A 90 -5.14 -8.81 -12.30
CA MET A 90 -4.32 -7.99 -11.41
C MET A 90 -2.94 -7.70 -11.99
N GLU A 91 -2.29 -8.69 -12.59
CA GLU A 91 -0.94 -8.50 -13.14
C GLU A 91 -0.92 -7.47 -14.27
N GLU A 92 -1.95 -7.51 -15.13
CA GLU A 92 -2.07 -6.52 -16.20
C GLU A 92 -2.26 -5.12 -15.64
N LYS A 93 -3.12 -5.00 -14.62
CA LYS A 93 -3.39 -3.71 -14.00
C LYS A 93 -2.17 -3.18 -13.28
N ALA A 94 -1.44 -4.07 -12.60
CA ALA A 94 -0.21 -3.67 -11.92
C ALA A 94 0.82 -3.11 -12.90
N ARG A 95 0.97 -3.73 -14.05
CA ARG A 95 1.89 -3.23 -15.08
C ARG A 95 1.40 -1.90 -15.66
N ALA A 96 0.10 -1.79 -15.91
CA ALA A 96 -0.46 -0.56 -16.48
C ALA A 96 -0.28 0.62 -15.53
N LEU A 97 -0.35 0.39 -14.23
CA LEU A 97 -0.18 1.42 -13.22
C LEU A 97 1.27 1.59 -12.77
N GLU A 98 2.16 0.75 -13.28
CA GLU A 98 3.59 0.79 -12.96
C GLU A 98 3.83 0.70 -11.46
N THR A 99 3.11 -0.21 -10.80
CA THR A 99 3.29 -0.45 -9.37
C THR A 99 4.54 -1.31 -9.13
N ASP A 100 4.98 -1.34 -7.89
CA ASP A 100 6.20 -2.05 -7.51
C ASP A 100 5.96 -3.52 -7.20
N GLY A 101 4.71 -3.93 -7.11
CA GLY A 101 4.36 -5.31 -6.89
C GLY A 101 2.86 -5.49 -6.78
N ALA A 102 2.44 -6.74 -6.66
CA ALA A 102 1.02 -7.06 -6.53
C ALA A 102 0.87 -8.37 -5.76
N ILE A 103 -0.14 -8.42 -4.90
CA ILE A 103 -0.46 -9.60 -4.10
C ILE A 103 -1.92 -9.93 -4.30
N LYS A 104 -2.18 -11.19 -4.65
CA LYS A 104 -3.53 -11.65 -4.92
C LYS A 104 -4.25 -12.00 -3.62
N LYS A 105 -5.53 -11.62 -3.54
CA LYS A 105 -6.40 -12.05 -2.44
C LYS A 105 -6.90 -13.46 -2.70
N PRO A 106 -7.09 -14.29 -1.68
CA PRO A 106 -6.87 -14.01 -0.25
C PRO A 106 -5.38 -13.88 0.05
N ILE A 107 -5.05 -12.97 0.96
CA ILE A 107 -3.66 -12.62 1.21
C ILE A 107 -2.99 -13.65 2.10
N ASP A 108 -1.86 -14.17 1.63
CA ASP A 108 -0.99 -15.03 2.41
C ASP A 108 -0.04 -14.11 3.19
N LEU A 109 -0.11 -14.17 4.51
CA LEU A 109 0.69 -13.28 5.35
C LEU A 109 2.19 -13.45 5.11
N ASN A 110 2.65 -14.68 4.91
CA ASN A 110 4.07 -14.92 4.66
C ASN A 110 4.53 -14.30 3.35
N GLU A 111 3.70 -14.36 2.32
CA GLU A 111 4.00 -13.72 1.04
C GLU A 111 4.03 -12.20 1.20
N LEU A 112 3.09 -11.66 1.94
CA LEU A 112 3.03 -10.22 2.19
C LEU A 112 4.25 -9.74 2.96
N LEU A 113 4.63 -10.46 4.02
CA LEU A 113 5.79 -10.10 4.82
C LEU A 113 7.08 -10.16 3.99
N ALA A 114 7.23 -11.17 3.16
CA ALA A 114 8.40 -11.26 2.29
C ALA A 114 8.47 -10.08 1.32
N CYS A 115 7.32 -9.68 0.78
CA CYS A 115 7.23 -8.53 -0.10
C CYS A 115 7.63 -7.24 0.62
N ILE A 116 7.10 -7.03 1.82
CA ILE A 116 7.39 -5.84 2.61
C ILE A 116 8.86 -5.76 2.95
N GLN A 117 9.48 -6.89 3.31
CA GLN A 117 10.89 -6.94 3.67
C GLN A 117 11.79 -6.47 2.54
N ARG A 118 11.42 -6.75 1.30
CA ARG A 118 12.20 -6.28 0.15
C ARG A 118 12.26 -4.76 0.09
N PHE A 119 11.14 -4.09 0.38
CA PHE A 119 11.07 -2.64 0.36
C PHE A 119 11.74 -2.03 1.59
N GLU A 120 11.62 -2.71 2.72
CA GLU A 120 12.27 -2.27 3.95
C GLU A 120 13.79 -2.23 3.77
N VAL A 121 14.36 -3.24 3.17
CA VAL A 121 15.80 -3.28 2.89
C VAL A 121 16.19 -2.17 1.91
N SER A 122 15.37 -1.96 0.87
CA SER A 122 15.67 -0.94 -0.15
C SER A 122 15.64 0.48 0.41
N THR A 123 14.81 0.74 1.41
CA THR A 123 14.65 2.08 1.98
C THR A 123 15.53 2.30 3.19
N SER A 124 16.19 1.26 3.67
CA SER A 124 17.06 1.35 4.84
C SER A 124 18.32 2.16 4.51
N PRO A 125 18.71 3.11 5.35
CA PRO A 125 19.97 3.79 5.12
C PRO A 125 21.12 2.80 5.31
N SER A 126 22.02 2.84 4.44
CA SER A 126 23.18 1.94 4.54
C SER A 126 24.34 2.62 5.21
#